data_498a5c056dcbe32b352895f7c10c2816
#
_entry.id   498a5c056dcbe32b352895f7c10c2816
#
_cell.length_a   1.000
_cell.length_b   1.000
_cell.length_c   1.000
_cell.angle_alpha   90.00
_cell.angle_beta   90.00
_cell.angle_gamma   90.00
#
_symmetry.space_group_name_H-M   'P 1'
#
loop_
_entity.id
_entity.type
_entity.pdbx_description
1 polymer ?
#
loop_
_entity_poly.entity_id
_entity_poly.type
_entity_poly.pdbx_seq_one_letter_code
_entity_poly.pdbx_strand_id
1 'polypeptide(L)'
;MENRNLHIVCHDVPYPADYGGVFDLYYKIKTLCEEGILIHLHCFTSGREQQPVLNTLCQEVFYYPRRTGHKGLSHQIPYIVCSRSNPELLERLLLDDYPILLEGVHCTYLMQDERFKERKIVLRLHNVESIYYRQLAHCSHSWFKKLYYLHESTVLKKYERRIASHWPVLAVTQSDADQAAVTYQSKNISVIPVFLPFQHIESPQGTGCYCLYHGNLAVEENERAAIWLLEKVFSSLPVPFLIAGKRPGAKLLRAVERFKNCCLVPDPSDQELHDLIQKAQIHVIPSFNSTGIKLKLLNALFNGRHCVVNAEAVTGTGLQEVCHLAEGPEEFKQVIENLYERPFTFLDLQYRREKLLHQYDNHQTATRLIAQIW
;
A
#
# COMPACT_ATOMS: atom_id res chain seq x y z
N MET A 1 -30.96 5.04 -13.12
CA MET A 1 -29.70 5.68 -12.67
C MET A 1 -28.92 5.98 -13.94
N GLU A 2 -28.44 7.21 -14.14
CA GLU A 2 -27.55 7.50 -15.28
C GLU A 2 -26.29 6.63 -15.15
N ASN A 3 -25.90 6.00 -16.27
CA ASN A 3 -24.67 5.20 -16.33
C ASN A 3 -23.48 6.13 -16.09
N ARG A 4 -22.83 6.02 -14.94
CA ARG A 4 -21.64 6.80 -14.58
C ARG A 4 -20.41 6.14 -15.17
N ASN A 5 -19.79 6.79 -16.13
CA ASN A 5 -18.54 6.34 -16.74
C ASN A 5 -17.33 7.02 -16.05
N LEU A 6 -16.25 6.27 -15.86
CA LEU A 6 -15.04 6.73 -15.20
C LEU A 6 -13.80 6.18 -15.90
N HIS A 7 -12.88 7.07 -16.29
CA HIS A 7 -11.52 6.65 -16.64
C HIS A 7 -10.67 6.46 -15.38
N ILE A 8 -10.01 5.30 -15.27
CA ILE A 8 -9.01 5.06 -14.25
C ILE A 8 -7.66 4.82 -14.93
N VAL A 9 -6.65 5.66 -14.63
CA VAL A 9 -5.31 5.52 -15.19
C VAL A 9 -4.38 4.96 -14.12
N CYS A 10 -3.89 3.75 -14.33
CA CYS A 10 -3.08 2.99 -13.38
C CYS A 10 -1.60 3.01 -13.74
N HIS A 11 -0.75 3.17 -12.74
CA HIS A 11 0.71 3.15 -12.91
C HIS A 11 1.30 1.77 -13.24
N ASP A 12 0.53 0.69 -13.02
CA ASP A 12 0.85 -0.69 -13.35
C ASP A 12 -0.45 -1.49 -13.55
N VAL A 13 -0.36 -2.73 -14.05
CA VAL A 13 -1.51 -3.63 -14.20
C VAL A 13 -2.00 -4.08 -12.82
N PRO A 14 -3.27 -3.87 -12.44
CA PRO A 14 -3.74 -4.08 -11.06
C PRO A 14 -3.91 -5.54 -10.65
N TYR A 15 -3.76 -6.50 -11.56
CA TYR A 15 -3.86 -7.93 -11.25
C TYR A 15 -2.61 -8.70 -11.73
N PRO A 16 -2.17 -9.76 -11.00
CA PRO A 16 -2.62 -10.18 -9.67
C PRO A 16 -2.31 -9.12 -8.60
N ALA A 17 -3.18 -9.03 -7.57
CA ALA A 17 -3.02 -8.09 -6.47
C ALA A 17 -2.01 -8.62 -5.44
N ASP A 18 -0.71 -8.58 -5.77
CA ASP A 18 0.39 -9.23 -5.05
C ASP A 18 1.39 -8.27 -4.38
N TYR A 19 1.22 -6.96 -4.54
CA TYR A 19 1.97 -5.93 -3.80
C TYR A 19 1.11 -4.69 -3.51
N GLY A 20 1.55 -3.86 -2.55
CA GLY A 20 0.75 -2.77 -1.98
C GLY A 20 0.15 -1.81 -3.00
N GLY A 21 0.93 -1.41 -4.02
CA GLY A 21 0.49 -0.45 -5.03
C GLY A 21 -0.66 -0.94 -5.92
N VAL A 22 -0.72 -2.25 -6.23
CA VAL A 22 -1.79 -2.83 -7.07
C VAL A 22 -2.94 -3.41 -6.25
N PHE A 23 -2.71 -3.67 -4.98
CA PHE A 23 -3.71 -4.25 -4.09
C PHE A 23 -4.94 -3.31 -3.95
N ASP A 24 -4.70 -2.07 -3.53
CA ASP A 24 -5.76 -1.04 -3.45
C ASP A 24 -6.43 -0.82 -4.82
N LEU A 25 -5.67 -0.82 -5.91
CA LEU A 25 -6.18 -0.63 -7.26
C LEU A 25 -7.22 -1.69 -7.63
N TYR A 26 -6.90 -2.96 -7.46
CA TYR A 26 -7.76 -4.07 -7.87
C TYR A 26 -9.08 -4.07 -7.08
N TYR A 27 -9.02 -3.99 -5.75
CA TYR A 27 -10.22 -4.02 -4.92
C TYR A 27 -11.08 -2.76 -5.07
N LYS A 28 -10.47 -1.62 -5.35
CA LYS A 28 -11.18 -0.40 -5.73
C LYS A 28 -11.97 -0.55 -7.04
N ILE A 29 -11.30 -1.05 -8.10
CA ILE A 29 -11.96 -1.33 -9.39
C ILE A 29 -13.13 -2.28 -9.17
N LYS A 30 -12.92 -3.39 -8.46
CA LYS A 30 -13.96 -4.36 -8.16
C LYS A 30 -15.15 -3.73 -7.45
N THR A 31 -14.91 -2.98 -6.37
CA THR A 31 -15.98 -2.35 -5.59
C THR A 31 -16.71 -1.27 -6.40
N LEU A 32 -16.00 -0.44 -7.16
CA LEU A 32 -16.65 0.58 -8.00
C LEU A 32 -17.55 -0.05 -9.07
N CYS A 33 -17.16 -1.21 -9.65
CA CYS A 33 -18.02 -1.95 -10.58
C CYS A 33 -19.26 -2.52 -9.86
N GLU A 34 -19.11 -3.02 -8.63
CA GLU A 34 -20.23 -3.47 -7.78
C GLU A 34 -21.20 -2.32 -7.47
N GLU A 35 -20.70 -1.08 -7.36
CA GLU A 35 -21.50 0.17 -7.22
C GLU A 35 -22.10 0.67 -8.56
N GLY A 36 -21.93 -0.08 -9.64
CA GLY A 36 -22.51 0.25 -10.95
C GLY A 36 -21.75 1.30 -11.77
N ILE A 37 -20.49 1.57 -11.45
CA ILE A 37 -19.63 2.46 -12.22
C ILE A 37 -19.07 1.71 -13.43
N LEU A 38 -19.22 2.27 -14.63
CA LEU A 38 -18.63 1.77 -15.87
C LEU A 38 -17.19 2.27 -16.00
N ILE A 39 -16.23 1.37 -15.83
CA ILE A 39 -14.82 1.71 -15.78
C ILE A 39 -14.16 1.52 -17.15
N HIS A 40 -13.50 2.56 -17.65
CA HIS A 40 -12.56 2.53 -18.76
C HIS A 40 -11.14 2.55 -18.17
N LEU A 41 -10.51 1.36 -18.14
CA LEU A 41 -9.25 1.14 -17.42
C LEU A 41 -8.05 1.32 -18.35
N HIS A 42 -7.10 2.14 -17.94
CA HIS A 42 -5.86 2.42 -18.65
C HIS A 42 -4.66 1.99 -17.80
N CYS A 43 -3.94 0.94 -18.23
CA CYS A 43 -2.83 0.34 -17.50
C CYS A 43 -1.50 0.61 -18.18
N PHE A 44 -0.54 1.18 -17.47
CA PHE A 44 0.85 1.14 -17.91
C PHE A 44 1.46 -0.23 -17.61
N THR A 45 2.17 -0.81 -18.58
CA THR A 45 2.82 -2.12 -18.41
C THR A 45 4.31 -1.95 -18.09
N SER A 46 4.76 -2.64 -17.05
CA SER A 46 6.17 -2.65 -16.63
C SER A 46 6.56 -4.06 -16.16
N GLY A 47 6.57 -5.02 -17.09
CA GLY A 47 6.88 -6.43 -16.80
C GLY A 47 5.68 -7.28 -16.34
N ARG A 48 4.48 -6.70 -16.23
CA ARG A 48 3.23 -7.43 -16.03
C ARG A 48 2.50 -7.60 -17.35
N GLU A 49 1.95 -8.78 -17.57
CA GLU A 49 1.17 -9.11 -18.77
C GLU A 49 -0.27 -8.60 -18.68
N GLN A 50 -0.95 -8.59 -19.80
CA GLN A 50 -2.37 -8.30 -19.88
C GLN A 50 -3.17 -9.36 -19.10
N GLN A 51 -4.22 -8.91 -18.40
CA GLN A 51 -4.98 -9.76 -17.50
C GLN A 51 -6.45 -9.86 -17.93
N PRO A 52 -6.89 -11.01 -18.47
CA PRO A 52 -8.28 -11.18 -18.94
C PRO A 52 -9.34 -10.95 -17.86
N VAL A 53 -9.01 -11.19 -16.58
CA VAL A 53 -9.92 -10.95 -15.45
C VAL A 53 -10.35 -9.48 -15.34
N LEU A 54 -9.55 -8.54 -15.80
CA LEU A 54 -9.91 -7.11 -15.78
C LEU A 54 -11.03 -6.80 -16.80
N ASN A 55 -11.12 -7.54 -17.89
CA ASN A 55 -12.20 -7.38 -18.87
C ASN A 55 -13.57 -7.87 -18.35
N THR A 56 -13.59 -8.66 -17.28
CA THR A 56 -14.85 -9.06 -16.63
C THR A 56 -15.37 -8.01 -15.64
N LEU A 57 -14.50 -7.08 -15.22
CA LEU A 57 -14.81 -6.00 -14.27
C LEU A 57 -15.04 -4.67 -14.98
N CYS A 58 -14.29 -4.40 -16.04
CA CYS A 58 -14.26 -3.10 -16.70
C CYS A 58 -14.99 -3.13 -18.03
N GLN A 59 -15.55 -1.98 -18.43
CA GLN A 59 -16.18 -1.79 -19.74
C GLN A 59 -15.15 -1.96 -20.87
N GLU A 60 -13.95 -1.38 -20.67
CA GLU A 60 -12.81 -1.46 -21.58
C GLU A 60 -11.52 -1.48 -20.78
N VAL A 61 -10.48 -2.16 -21.31
CA VAL A 61 -9.15 -2.21 -20.71
C VAL A 61 -8.10 -1.96 -21.79
N PHE A 62 -7.29 -0.93 -21.57
CA PHE A 62 -6.21 -0.52 -22.47
C PHE A 62 -4.86 -0.67 -21.78
N TYR A 63 -3.84 -1.09 -22.55
CA TYR A 63 -2.50 -1.33 -22.05
C TYR A 63 -1.49 -0.50 -22.82
N TYR A 64 -0.64 0.22 -22.08
CA TYR A 64 0.36 1.13 -22.65
C TYR A 64 1.76 0.75 -22.16
N PRO A 65 2.74 0.64 -23.07
CA PRO A 65 4.11 0.34 -22.66
C PRO A 65 4.71 1.53 -21.91
N ARG A 66 5.38 1.26 -20.79
CA ARG A 66 6.19 2.25 -20.09
C ARG A 66 7.48 2.50 -20.86
N ARG A 67 7.87 3.77 -21.02
CA ARG A 67 9.15 4.16 -21.62
C ARG A 67 10.26 3.98 -20.59
N THR A 68 11.21 3.07 -20.86
CA THR A 68 12.33 2.79 -19.95
C THR A 68 13.64 3.38 -20.48
N GLY A 69 14.65 3.50 -19.60
CA GLY A 69 15.97 4.01 -19.95
C GLY A 69 16.01 5.53 -20.22
N HIS A 70 16.93 5.97 -21.04
CA HIS A 70 17.18 7.41 -21.31
C HIS A 70 16.00 8.14 -21.96
N LYS A 71 15.07 7.42 -22.59
CA LYS A 71 13.89 8.00 -23.27
C LYS A 71 12.87 8.61 -22.30
N GLY A 72 12.98 8.34 -21.00
CA GLY A 72 12.11 8.88 -19.95
C GLY A 72 12.76 9.98 -19.10
N LEU A 73 13.98 10.44 -19.41
CA LEU A 73 14.67 11.48 -18.63
C LEU A 73 14.22 12.88 -19.04
N SER A 74 13.89 13.70 -18.04
CA SER A 74 13.59 15.12 -18.17
C SER A 74 14.14 15.86 -16.95
N HIS A 75 14.58 17.11 -17.12
CA HIS A 75 15.01 17.97 -16.00
C HIS A 75 13.85 18.65 -15.27
N GLN A 76 12.65 18.69 -15.88
CA GLN A 76 11.49 19.42 -15.36
C GLN A 76 10.36 18.50 -14.91
N ILE A 77 10.26 17.31 -15.50
CA ILE A 77 9.23 16.33 -15.22
C ILE A 77 9.90 15.12 -14.56
N PRO A 78 9.42 14.64 -13.40
CA PRO A 78 9.98 13.47 -12.73
C PRO A 78 10.02 12.25 -13.66
N TYR A 79 11.06 11.43 -13.54
CA TYR A 79 11.21 10.23 -14.36
C TYR A 79 10.00 9.29 -14.26
N ILE A 80 9.43 9.14 -13.07
CA ILE A 80 8.24 8.28 -12.86
C ILE A 80 7.03 8.75 -13.66
N VAL A 81 6.90 10.04 -13.92
CA VAL A 81 5.84 10.64 -14.74
C VAL A 81 6.20 10.58 -16.22
N CYS A 82 7.40 11.07 -16.59
CA CYS A 82 7.85 11.13 -17.97
C CYS A 82 7.92 9.75 -18.63
N SER A 83 8.29 8.72 -17.87
CA SER A 83 8.31 7.34 -18.34
C SER A 83 6.92 6.77 -18.69
N ARG A 84 5.85 7.44 -18.29
CA ARG A 84 4.44 7.10 -18.59
C ARG A 84 3.77 8.11 -19.53
N SER A 85 4.56 8.84 -20.31
CA SER A 85 4.04 9.66 -21.41
C SER A 85 3.61 8.76 -22.56
N ASN A 86 2.35 8.83 -22.97
CA ASN A 86 1.82 8.07 -24.09
C ASN A 86 0.77 8.88 -24.86
N PRO A 87 1.01 9.23 -26.16
CA PRO A 87 0.06 9.98 -26.96
C PRO A 87 -1.26 9.27 -27.17
N GLU A 88 -1.26 7.95 -27.35
CA GLU A 88 -2.49 7.17 -27.54
C GLU A 88 -3.42 7.27 -26.31
N LEU A 89 -2.86 7.23 -25.09
CA LEU A 89 -3.63 7.45 -23.87
C LEU A 89 -4.31 8.83 -23.90
N LEU A 90 -3.57 9.89 -24.26
CA LEU A 90 -4.11 11.25 -24.29
C LEU A 90 -5.26 11.36 -25.29
N GLU A 91 -5.09 10.85 -26.51
CA GLU A 91 -6.13 10.89 -27.55
C GLU A 91 -7.38 10.06 -27.15
N ARG A 92 -7.20 8.91 -26.48
CA ARG A 92 -8.33 8.11 -25.98
C ARG A 92 -9.13 8.85 -24.90
N LEU A 93 -8.45 9.48 -23.95
CA LEU A 93 -9.09 10.27 -22.90
C LEU A 93 -9.84 11.50 -23.43
N LEU A 94 -9.56 11.93 -24.66
CA LEU A 94 -10.22 13.06 -25.33
C LEU A 94 -11.40 12.65 -26.21
N LEU A 95 -11.71 11.35 -26.33
CA LEU A 95 -12.87 10.88 -27.09
C LEU A 95 -14.21 11.20 -26.43
N ASP A 96 -14.18 11.49 -25.15
CA ASP A 96 -15.34 11.82 -24.33
C ASP A 96 -14.97 12.88 -23.25
N ASP A 97 -15.89 13.13 -22.32
CA ASP A 97 -15.70 14.08 -21.22
C ASP A 97 -15.84 13.41 -19.82
N TYR A 98 -15.75 12.09 -19.75
CA TYR A 98 -15.87 11.33 -18.51
C TYR A 98 -14.80 11.76 -17.49
N PRO A 99 -15.11 11.78 -16.18
CA PRO A 99 -14.10 12.06 -15.13
C PRO A 99 -12.92 11.11 -15.21
N ILE A 100 -11.76 11.58 -14.74
CA ILE A 100 -10.51 10.80 -14.75
C ILE A 100 -9.98 10.66 -13.32
N LEU A 101 -9.81 9.42 -12.86
CA LEU A 101 -9.10 9.09 -11.63
C LEU A 101 -7.68 8.66 -11.96
N LEU A 102 -6.69 9.42 -11.49
CA LEU A 102 -5.27 9.12 -11.68
C LEU A 102 -4.72 8.39 -10.45
N GLU A 103 -4.18 7.21 -10.65
CA GLU A 103 -3.60 6.38 -9.60
C GLU A 103 -2.11 6.65 -9.43
N GLY A 104 -1.81 7.57 -8.52
CA GLY A 104 -0.47 8.04 -8.21
C GLY A 104 0.02 9.17 -9.12
N VAL A 105 1.00 9.91 -8.62
CA VAL A 105 1.71 10.97 -9.36
C VAL A 105 2.28 10.45 -10.69
N HIS A 106 2.58 9.17 -10.76
CA HIS A 106 3.07 8.47 -11.95
C HIS A 106 2.19 8.68 -13.20
N CYS A 107 0.87 8.82 -13.03
CA CYS A 107 -0.11 8.86 -14.11
C CYS A 107 -0.44 10.30 -14.56
N THR A 108 0.22 11.31 -14.04
CA THR A 108 -0.14 12.72 -14.21
C THR A 108 0.46 13.40 -15.45
N TYR A 109 1.05 12.66 -16.40
CA TYR A 109 1.67 13.26 -17.59
C TYR A 109 0.70 14.12 -18.40
N LEU A 110 -0.60 13.78 -18.41
CA LEU A 110 -1.64 14.56 -19.09
C LEU A 110 -1.75 16.02 -18.61
N MET A 111 -1.20 16.34 -17.43
CA MET A 111 -1.08 17.73 -16.95
C MET A 111 -0.21 18.62 -17.86
N GLN A 112 0.60 18.05 -18.75
CA GLN A 112 1.39 18.80 -19.72
C GLN A 112 0.61 19.20 -20.98
N ASP A 113 -0.65 18.74 -21.12
CA ASP A 113 -1.51 18.99 -22.27
C ASP A 113 -2.67 19.92 -21.89
N GLU A 114 -2.71 21.11 -22.49
CA GLU A 114 -3.70 22.14 -22.22
C GLU A 114 -5.16 21.71 -22.48
N ARG A 115 -5.35 20.66 -23.30
CA ARG A 115 -6.68 20.12 -23.61
C ARG A 115 -7.37 19.51 -22.38
N PHE A 116 -6.60 19.16 -21.34
CA PHE A 116 -7.13 18.61 -20.08
C PHE A 116 -7.37 19.66 -18.99
N LYS A 117 -7.16 20.95 -19.26
CA LYS A 117 -7.23 22.01 -18.25
C LYS A 117 -8.58 22.11 -17.56
N GLU A 118 -9.69 21.94 -18.32
CA GLU A 118 -11.06 22.01 -17.81
C GLU A 118 -11.64 20.62 -17.50
N ARG A 119 -10.84 19.56 -17.68
CA ARG A 119 -11.29 18.19 -17.44
C ARG A 119 -11.43 17.91 -15.95
N LYS A 120 -12.48 17.20 -15.57
CA LYS A 120 -12.66 16.72 -14.19
C LYS A 120 -11.67 15.60 -13.88
N ILE A 121 -10.64 15.90 -13.11
CA ILE A 121 -9.55 15.00 -12.78
C ILE A 121 -9.38 14.97 -11.27
N VAL A 122 -9.23 13.75 -10.71
CA VAL A 122 -8.93 13.51 -9.31
C VAL A 122 -7.66 12.69 -9.22
N LEU A 123 -6.72 13.11 -8.36
CA LEU A 123 -5.48 12.41 -8.11
C LEU A 123 -5.55 11.62 -6.80
N ARG A 124 -5.36 10.31 -6.85
CA ARG A 124 -5.18 9.48 -5.66
C ARG A 124 -3.72 9.20 -5.40
N LEU A 125 -3.24 9.56 -4.22
CA LEU A 125 -1.87 9.31 -3.77
C LEU A 125 -1.79 8.00 -2.98
N HIS A 126 -0.77 7.21 -3.27
CA HIS A 126 -0.37 6.07 -2.44
C HIS A 126 0.74 6.46 -1.45
N ASN A 127 1.55 7.45 -1.81
CA ASN A 127 2.60 8.07 -0.99
C ASN A 127 2.78 9.53 -1.42
N VAL A 128 3.42 10.34 -0.58
CA VAL A 128 4.05 11.58 -0.99
C VAL A 128 5.40 11.22 -1.63
N GLU A 129 5.46 11.15 -2.97
CA GLU A 129 6.58 10.57 -3.71
C GLU A 129 7.90 11.29 -3.45
N SER A 130 7.89 12.62 -3.30
CA SER A 130 9.09 13.38 -2.96
C SER A 130 9.68 13.00 -1.61
N ILE A 131 8.86 12.67 -0.62
CA ILE A 131 9.30 12.19 0.70
C ILE A 131 9.81 10.75 0.57
N TYR A 132 9.07 9.89 -0.12
CA TYR A 132 9.47 8.50 -0.35
C TYR A 132 10.84 8.39 -1.05
N TYR A 133 11.09 9.18 -2.10
CA TYR A 133 12.39 9.20 -2.78
C TYR A 133 13.52 9.72 -1.88
N ARG A 134 13.22 10.66 -0.97
CA ARG A 134 14.19 11.11 0.04
C ARG A 134 14.56 9.98 1.00
N GLN A 135 13.58 9.18 1.44
CA GLN A 135 13.83 8.02 2.31
C GLN A 135 14.65 6.95 1.58
N LEU A 136 14.35 6.66 0.29
CA LEU A 136 15.17 5.77 -0.52
C LEU A 136 16.63 6.24 -0.62
N ALA A 137 16.85 7.56 -0.71
CA ALA A 137 18.21 8.11 -0.70
C ALA A 137 18.94 7.85 0.62
N HIS A 138 18.25 7.97 1.76
CA HIS A 138 18.84 7.68 3.07
C HIS A 138 19.17 6.20 3.27
N CYS A 139 18.35 5.30 2.76
CA CYS A 139 18.54 3.85 2.88
C CYS A 139 19.54 3.28 1.85
N SER A 140 19.85 4.01 0.78
CA SER A 140 20.69 3.49 -0.32
C SER A 140 22.17 3.41 0.07
N HIS A 141 22.77 2.24 -0.14
CA HIS A 141 24.22 2.00 0.01
C HIS A 141 25.04 2.51 -1.19
N SER A 142 24.42 2.71 -2.35
CA SER A 142 25.09 3.21 -3.57
C SER A 142 25.00 4.73 -3.62
N TRP A 143 26.16 5.40 -3.68
CA TRP A 143 26.21 6.87 -3.77
C TRP A 143 25.59 7.43 -5.06
N PHE A 144 25.71 6.72 -6.19
CA PHE A 144 25.04 7.09 -7.45
C PHE A 144 23.52 7.04 -7.32
N LYS A 145 22.98 5.96 -6.72
CA LYS A 145 21.53 5.86 -6.44
C LYS A 145 21.08 6.94 -5.46
N LYS A 146 21.89 7.24 -4.44
CA LYS A 146 21.61 8.30 -3.47
C LYS A 146 21.47 9.67 -4.14
N LEU A 147 22.41 10.03 -5.00
CA LEU A 147 22.35 11.28 -5.76
C LEU A 147 21.13 11.34 -6.69
N TYR A 148 20.85 10.25 -7.40
CA TYR A 148 19.68 10.12 -8.25
C TYR A 148 18.38 10.32 -7.44
N TYR A 149 18.22 9.65 -6.31
CA TYR A 149 17.02 9.76 -5.48
C TYR A 149 16.85 11.15 -4.87
N LEU A 150 17.93 11.83 -4.47
CA LEU A 150 17.88 13.20 -3.98
C LEU A 150 17.47 14.19 -5.08
N HIS A 151 18.02 14.01 -6.27
CA HIS A 151 17.64 14.81 -7.44
C HIS A 151 16.15 14.63 -7.77
N GLU A 152 15.70 13.38 -7.95
CA GLU A 152 14.29 13.06 -8.23
C GLU A 152 13.35 13.57 -7.13
N SER A 153 13.70 13.42 -5.85
CA SER A 153 12.94 13.98 -4.73
C SER A 153 12.73 15.50 -4.87
N THR A 154 13.74 16.23 -5.33
CA THR A 154 13.66 17.68 -5.52
C THR A 154 12.76 18.06 -6.71
N VAL A 155 12.88 17.34 -7.82
CA VAL A 155 12.04 17.53 -9.01
C VAL A 155 10.58 17.17 -8.68
N LEU A 156 10.37 16.03 -8.00
CA LEU A 156 9.05 15.59 -7.53
C LEU A 156 8.38 16.63 -6.64
N LYS A 157 9.08 17.19 -5.65
CA LYS A 157 8.50 18.18 -4.74
C LYS A 157 7.93 19.39 -5.48
N LYS A 158 8.63 19.90 -6.50
CA LYS A 158 8.15 21.02 -7.33
C LYS A 158 6.95 20.59 -8.18
N TYR A 159 7.02 19.39 -8.74
CA TYR A 159 5.99 18.85 -9.62
C TYR A 159 4.69 18.57 -8.85
N GLU A 160 4.76 17.93 -7.71
CA GLU A 160 3.64 17.62 -6.83
C GLU A 160 2.89 18.88 -6.36
N ARG A 161 3.62 19.95 -6.03
CA ARG A 161 3.00 21.26 -5.72
C ARG A 161 2.17 21.79 -6.88
N ARG A 162 2.70 21.69 -8.10
CA ARG A 162 1.99 22.16 -9.30
C ARG A 162 0.72 21.35 -9.53
N ILE A 163 0.76 20.01 -9.35
CA ILE A 163 -0.43 19.16 -9.50
C ILE A 163 -1.50 19.52 -8.48
N ALA A 164 -1.13 19.61 -7.22
CA ALA A 164 -2.06 19.85 -6.12
C ALA A 164 -2.70 21.27 -6.14
N SER A 165 -2.16 22.20 -6.93
CA SER A 165 -2.79 23.50 -7.19
C SER A 165 -3.89 23.45 -8.26
N HIS A 166 -3.94 22.35 -9.06
CA HIS A 166 -4.88 22.21 -10.18
C HIS A 166 -5.98 21.19 -9.88
N TRP A 167 -5.65 20.07 -9.21
CA TRP A 167 -6.55 18.93 -9.04
C TRP A 167 -6.79 18.60 -7.58
N PRO A 168 -8.01 18.10 -7.23
CA PRO A 168 -8.26 17.48 -5.94
C PRO A 168 -7.32 16.30 -5.73
N VAL A 169 -6.83 16.17 -4.50
CA VAL A 169 -5.88 15.11 -4.11
C VAL A 169 -6.51 14.24 -3.03
N LEU A 170 -6.49 12.93 -3.22
CA LEU A 170 -6.98 11.95 -2.27
C LEU A 170 -5.80 11.16 -1.69
N ALA A 171 -5.57 11.28 -0.39
CA ALA A 171 -4.57 10.50 0.33
C ALA A 171 -5.17 9.24 0.95
N VAL A 172 -4.37 8.22 1.22
CA VAL A 172 -4.85 6.94 1.80
C VAL A 172 -4.90 6.96 3.32
N THR A 173 -4.11 7.82 3.97
CA THR A 173 -4.10 8.01 5.43
C THR A 173 -4.15 9.48 5.80
N GLN A 174 -4.55 9.78 7.04
CA GLN A 174 -4.52 11.15 7.55
C GLN A 174 -3.09 11.71 7.60
N SER A 175 -2.11 10.90 7.98
CA SER A 175 -0.70 11.31 7.97
C SER A 175 -0.20 11.68 6.58
N ASP A 176 -0.57 10.90 5.55
CA ASP A 176 -0.21 11.24 4.16
C ASP A 176 -0.91 12.52 3.70
N ALA A 177 -2.17 12.73 4.10
CA ALA A 177 -2.91 13.96 3.81
C ALA A 177 -2.23 15.18 4.45
N ASP A 178 -1.85 15.11 5.72
CA ASP A 178 -1.18 16.17 6.45
C ASP A 178 0.20 16.48 5.84
N GLN A 179 0.96 15.44 5.52
CA GLN A 179 2.25 15.59 4.85
C GLN A 179 2.12 16.20 3.45
N ALA A 180 1.10 15.75 2.69
CA ALA A 180 0.82 16.30 1.37
C ALA A 180 0.36 17.76 1.47
N ALA A 181 -0.51 18.11 2.42
CA ALA A 181 -0.97 19.49 2.65
C ALA A 181 0.21 20.44 2.88
N VAL A 182 1.15 20.06 3.74
CA VAL A 182 2.37 20.85 4.01
C VAL A 182 3.30 20.87 2.80
N THR A 183 3.56 19.70 2.17
CA THR A 183 4.52 19.59 1.06
C THR A 183 4.04 20.30 -0.19
N TYR A 184 2.75 20.17 -0.51
CA TYR A 184 2.14 20.73 -1.70
C TYR A 184 1.61 22.16 -1.51
N GLN A 185 1.48 22.61 -0.25
CA GLN A 185 0.87 23.89 0.11
C GLN A 185 -0.58 24.00 -0.43
N SER A 186 -1.32 22.90 -0.39
CA SER A 186 -2.69 22.79 -0.88
C SER A 186 -3.64 22.42 0.24
N LYS A 187 -4.87 22.99 0.17
CA LYS A 187 -5.98 22.65 1.07
C LYS A 187 -6.97 21.68 0.45
N ASN A 188 -6.82 21.36 -0.83
CA ASN A 188 -7.72 20.49 -1.57
C ASN A 188 -7.25 19.04 -1.49
N ILE A 189 -7.10 18.53 -0.25
CA ILE A 189 -6.65 17.18 0.05
C ILE A 189 -7.66 16.53 0.99
N SER A 190 -8.16 15.36 0.59
CA SER A 190 -9.12 14.56 1.36
C SER A 190 -8.55 13.17 1.64
N VAL A 191 -9.09 12.46 2.64
CA VAL A 191 -8.68 11.09 2.96
C VAL A 191 -9.72 10.11 2.45
N ILE A 192 -9.29 9.20 1.58
CA ILE A 192 -10.04 8.02 1.14
C ILE A 192 -9.22 6.79 1.50
N PRO A 193 -9.63 5.96 2.44
CA PRO A 193 -8.89 4.76 2.85
C PRO A 193 -8.61 3.79 1.70
N VAL A 194 -7.72 2.82 1.93
CA VAL A 194 -7.45 1.75 0.97
C VAL A 194 -8.63 0.79 0.84
N PHE A 195 -8.79 0.21 -0.34
CA PHE A 195 -9.74 -0.88 -0.59
C PHE A 195 -9.06 -2.22 -0.29
N LEU A 196 -9.79 -3.10 0.38
CA LEU A 196 -9.27 -4.36 0.92
C LEU A 196 -10.04 -5.58 0.36
N PRO A 197 -9.42 -6.78 0.34
CA PRO A 197 -10.13 -8.02 0.01
C PRO A 197 -11.07 -8.46 1.13
N PHE A 198 -10.93 -7.89 2.32
CA PHE A 198 -11.60 -8.34 3.53
C PHE A 198 -12.94 -7.62 3.69
N GLN A 199 -14.03 -8.36 3.64
CA GLN A 199 -15.38 -7.86 3.91
C GLN A 199 -15.80 -8.08 5.38
N HIS A 200 -15.19 -9.08 6.02
CA HIS A 200 -15.50 -9.47 7.40
C HIS A 200 -14.20 -9.67 8.19
N ILE A 201 -14.29 -9.56 9.51
CA ILE A 201 -13.18 -9.91 10.39
C ILE A 201 -13.31 -11.39 10.73
N GLU A 202 -12.31 -12.16 10.32
CA GLU A 202 -12.23 -13.62 10.50
C GLU A 202 -11.26 -14.02 11.61
N SER A 203 -10.86 -13.05 12.46
CA SER A 203 -9.95 -13.29 13.59
C SER A 203 -10.48 -14.39 14.51
N PRO A 204 -9.77 -15.52 14.67
CA PRO A 204 -10.21 -16.63 15.51
C PRO A 204 -10.05 -16.27 16.99
N GLN A 205 -11.01 -16.71 17.82
CA GLN A 205 -10.92 -16.61 19.28
C GLN A 205 -9.97 -17.68 19.85
N GLY A 206 -9.64 -17.56 21.14
CA GLY A 206 -8.77 -18.48 21.84
C GLY A 206 -7.29 -18.18 21.65
N THR A 207 -6.45 -19.20 21.81
CA THR A 207 -4.99 -19.11 21.72
C THR A 207 -4.47 -19.67 20.42
N GLY A 208 -3.35 -19.11 19.93
CA GLY A 208 -2.60 -19.58 18.77
C GLY A 208 -1.31 -20.30 19.20
N CYS A 209 -0.47 -20.65 18.20
CA CYS A 209 0.67 -21.52 18.41
C CYS A 209 2.04 -20.84 18.35
N TYR A 210 2.14 -19.63 17.78
CA TYR A 210 3.42 -18.95 17.52
C TYR A 210 3.24 -17.46 17.30
N CYS A 211 4.36 -16.73 17.31
CA CYS A 211 4.45 -15.36 16.79
C CYS A 211 4.74 -15.38 15.29
N LEU A 212 4.11 -14.50 14.52
CA LEU A 212 4.25 -14.42 13.06
C LEU A 212 4.67 -13.03 12.60
N TYR A 213 5.69 -12.97 11.76
CA TYR A 213 5.95 -11.85 10.86
C TYR A 213 5.72 -12.28 9.42
N HIS A 214 5.00 -11.49 8.62
CA HIS A 214 4.79 -11.82 7.22
C HIS A 214 4.93 -10.60 6.30
N GLY A 215 5.23 -10.86 5.01
CA GLY A 215 5.32 -9.81 4.00
C GLY A 215 6.14 -10.20 2.76
N ASN A 216 6.28 -9.27 1.81
CA ASN A 216 7.17 -9.46 0.66
C ASN A 216 8.63 -9.25 1.11
N LEU A 217 9.38 -10.34 1.29
CA LEU A 217 10.74 -10.34 1.83
C LEU A 217 11.79 -9.88 0.80
N ALA A 218 11.42 -9.72 -0.48
CA ALA A 218 12.28 -9.05 -1.46
C ALA A 218 12.39 -7.53 -1.24
N VAL A 219 11.48 -6.95 -0.45
CA VAL A 219 11.54 -5.54 -0.07
C VAL A 219 12.53 -5.40 1.10
N GLU A 220 13.57 -4.59 0.91
CA GLU A 220 14.67 -4.41 1.87
C GLU A 220 14.19 -4.04 3.28
N GLU A 221 13.16 -3.18 3.38
CA GLU A 221 12.55 -2.81 4.66
C GLU A 221 11.94 -4.02 5.39
N ASN A 222 11.26 -4.90 4.66
CA ASN A 222 10.63 -6.09 5.25
C ASN A 222 11.68 -7.13 5.68
N GLU A 223 12.71 -7.35 4.86
CA GLU A 223 13.82 -8.23 5.23
C GLU A 223 14.55 -7.69 6.48
N ARG A 224 14.82 -6.38 6.52
CA ARG A 224 15.43 -5.72 7.67
C ARG A 224 14.60 -5.89 8.94
N ALA A 225 13.28 -5.74 8.85
CA ALA A 225 12.38 -5.92 9.99
C ALA A 225 12.39 -7.38 10.49
N ALA A 226 12.36 -8.36 9.59
CA ALA A 226 12.47 -9.77 9.94
C ALA A 226 13.79 -10.10 10.65
N ILE A 227 14.92 -9.61 10.12
CA ILE A 227 16.24 -9.81 10.73
C ILE A 227 16.32 -9.11 12.09
N TRP A 228 15.79 -7.90 12.23
CA TRP A 228 15.75 -7.17 13.50
C TRP A 228 14.96 -7.96 14.56
N LEU A 229 13.80 -8.51 14.21
CA LEU A 229 13.02 -9.38 15.10
C LEU A 229 13.81 -10.60 15.54
N LEU A 230 14.45 -11.32 14.62
CA LEU A 230 15.29 -12.48 14.91
C LEU A 230 16.40 -12.13 15.90
N GLU A 231 17.18 -11.09 15.60
CA GLU A 231 18.43 -10.79 16.33
C GLU A 231 18.20 -10.03 17.64
N LYS A 232 17.15 -9.23 17.73
CA LYS A 232 16.94 -8.32 18.86
C LYS A 232 15.80 -8.73 19.79
N VAL A 233 14.81 -9.47 19.26
CA VAL A 233 13.63 -9.88 20.04
C VAL A 233 13.66 -11.37 20.32
N PHE A 234 13.59 -12.21 19.30
CA PHE A 234 13.44 -13.66 19.44
C PHE A 234 14.74 -14.42 19.74
N SER A 235 15.91 -13.76 19.70
CA SER A 235 17.18 -14.37 20.10
C SER A 235 17.24 -14.75 21.59
N SER A 236 16.47 -14.08 22.45
CA SER A 236 16.43 -14.32 23.90
C SER A 236 15.03 -14.72 24.39
N LEU A 237 14.04 -14.73 23.52
CA LEU A 237 12.65 -15.06 23.85
C LEU A 237 12.34 -16.51 23.44
N PRO A 238 12.00 -17.42 24.39
CA PRO A 238 11.80 -18.83 24.09
C PRO A 238 10.41 -19.13 23.49
N VAL A 239 9.88 -18.23 22.67
CA VAL A 239 8.59 -18.34 22.01
C VAL A 239 8.80 -18.74 20.53
N PRO A 240 8.02 -19.67 19.97
CA PRO A 240 8.11 -20.01 18.55
C PRO A 240 7.83 -18.80 17.67
N PHE A 241 8.71 -18.56 16.71
CA PHE A 241 8.59 -17.45 15.78
C PHE A 241 8.66 -17.91 14.32
N LEU A 242 7.63 -17.59 13.55
CA LEU A 242 7.56 -17.83 12.12
C LEU A 242 7.75 -16.53 11.35
N ILE A 243 8.53 -16.63 10.27
CA ILE A 243 8.62 -15.60 9.24
C ILE A 243 8.05 -16.20 7.96
N ALA A 244 7.08 -15.53 7.32
CA ALA A 244 6.47 -16.01 6.08
C ALA A 244 6.49 -14.93 5.01
N GLY A 245 6.87 -15.28 3.78
CA GLY A 245 6.82 -14.28 2.70
C GLY A 245 7.54 -14.63 1.42
N LYS A 246 7.27 -13.81 0.42
CA LYS A 246 7.76 -14.02 -0.95
C LYS A 246 9.22 -13.60 -1.09
N ARG A 247 10.01 -14.42 -1.78
CA ARG A 247 11.40 -14.17 -2.22
C ARG A 247 12.33 -13.72 -1.09
N PRO A 248 12.54 -14.52 -0.04
CA PRO A 248 13.49 -14.21 1.02
C PRO A 248 14.92 -14.11 0.48
N GLY A 249 15.68 -13.12 0.93
CA GLY A 249 17.07 -12.95 0.56
C GLY A 249 18.02 -13.93 1.29
N ALA A 250 19.19 -14.18 0.71
CA ALA A 250 20.19 -15.09 1.29
C ALA A 250 20.66 -14.66 2.70
N LYS A 251 20.56 -13.38 3.03
CA LYS A 251 20.90 -12.85 4.36
C LYS A 251 19.90 -13.33 5.41
N LEU A 252 18.62 -13.26 5.11
CA LEU A 252 17.56 -13.72 6.00
C LEU A 252 17.60 -15.26 6.16
N LEU A 253 17.76 -16.00 5.07
CA LEU A 253 17.91 -17.46 5.10
C LEU A 253 18.99 -17.90 6.10
N ARG A 254 20.20 -17.33 5.98
CA ARG A 254 21.31 -17.63 6.90
C ARG A 254 21.06 -17.14 8.34
N ALA A 255 20.30 -16.05 8.51
CA ALA A 255 20.00 -15.53 9.83
C ALA A 255 19.06 -16.46 10.62
N VAL A 256 18.03 -17.01 9.97
CA VAL A 256 17.05 -17.90 10.61
C VAL A 256 17.70 -19.19 11.12
N GLU A 257 18.65 -19.78 10.38
CA GLU A 257 19.36 -21.01 10.77
C GLU A 257 20.09 -20.91 12.13
N ARG A 258 20.37 -19.70 12.61
CA ARG A 258 21.07 -19.47 13.88
C ARG A 258 20.16 -19.61 15.11
N PHE A 259 18.83 -19.64 14.93
CA PHE A 259 17.85 -19.62 16.03
C PHE A 259 16.92 -20.83 15.96
N LYS A 260 17.00 -21.71 16.99
CA LYS A 260 16.25 -22.98 17.03
C LYS A 260 14.72 -22.80 17.18
N ASN A 261 14.28 -21.69 17.76
CA ASN A 261 12.88 -21.36 17.98
C ASN A 261 12.27 -20.56 16.80
N CYS A 262 13.04 -20.34 15.73
CA CYS A 262 12.61 -19.56 14.57
C CYS A 262 12.52 -20.42 13.31
N CYS A 263 11.51 -20.16 12.48
CA CYS A 263 11.31 -20.87 11.22
C CYS A 263 10.95 -19.88 10.10
N LEU A 264 11.37 -20.19 8.88
CA LEU A 264 11.01 -19.44 7.67
C LEU A 264 10.16 -20.29 6.76
N VAL A 265 9.03 -19.73 6.31
CA VAL A 265 8.15 -20.29 5.28
C VAL A 265 8.32 -19.43 4.02
N PRO A 266 9.17 -19.84 3.07
CA PRO A 266 9.41 -19.11 1.84
C PRO A 266 8.27 -19.31 0.86
N ASP A 267 7.90 -18.24 0.14
CA ASP A 267 6.96 -18.23 -0.96
C ASP A 267 5.62 -18.97 -0.70
N PRO A 268 4.95 -18.74 0.47
CA PRO A 268 3.68 -19.40 0.73
C PRO A 268 2.64 -18.99 -0.31
N SER A 269 1.75 -19.92 -0.66
CA SER A 269 0.52 -19.60 -1.38
C SER A 269 -0.38 -18.70 -0.54
N ASP A 270 -1.36 -18.05 -1.16
CA ASP A 270 -2.28 -17.15 -0.43
C ASP A 270 -3.08 -17.91 0.64
N GLN A 271 -3.46 -19.17 0.37
CA GLN A 271 -4.15 -20.04 1.34
C GLN A 271 -3.23 -20.44 2.50
N GLU A 272 -1.99 -20.84 2.22
CA GLU A 272 -1.00 -21.15 3.25
C GLU A 272 -0.70 -19.94 4.14
N LEU A 273 -0.56 -18.74 3.54
CA LEU A 273 -0.35 -17.53 4.30
C LEU A 273 -1.57 -17.20 5.19
N HIS A 274 -2.78 -17.37 4.67
CA HIS A 274 -4.00 -17.18 5.45
C HIS A 274 -4.06 -18.15 6.65
N ASP A 275 -3.77 -19.44 6.44
CA ASP A 275 -3.73 -20.44 7.50
C ASP A 275 -2.66 -20.12 8.56
N LEU A 276 -1.49 -19.64 8.13
CA LEU A 276 -0.44 -19.19 9.06
C LEU A 276 -0.88 -17.97 9.87
N ILE A 277 -1.59 -17.04 9.28
CA ILE A 277 -2.13 -15.86 9.97
C ILE A 277 -3.18 -16.31 11.02
N GLN A 278 -4.08 -17.20 10.67
CA GLN A 278 -5.12 -17.68 11.60
C GLN A 278 -4.58 -18.51 12.76
N LYS A 279 -3.50 -19.28 12.56
CA LYS A 279 -2.87 -20.10 13.61
C LYS A 279 -1.93 -19.30 14.52
N ALA A 280 -1.51 -18.11 14.12
CA ALA A 280 -0.64 -17.27 14.94
C ALA A 280 -1.36 -16.76 16.20
N GLN A 281 -0.64 -16.71 17.30
CA GLN A 281 -1.07 -16.05 18.54
C GLN A 281 -0.85 -14.54 18.45
N ILE A 282 0.31 -14.15 17.96
CA ILE A 282 0.72 -12.75 17.88
C ILE A 282 1.31 -12.46 16.51
N HIS A 283 0.82 -11.43 15.84
CA HIS A 283 1.45 -10.83 14.68
C HIS A 283 2.41 -9.73 15.15
N VAL A 284 3.69 -9.87 14.86
CA VAL A 284 4.72 -8.92 15.28
C VAL A 284 5.19 -8.13 14.08
N ILE A 285 4.72 -6.88 13.94
CA ILE A 285 4.87 -6.09 12.70
C ILE A 285 5.51 -4.73 12.99
N PRO A 286 6.82 -4.68 13.28
CA PRO A 286 7.54 -3.42 13.37
C PRO A 286 7.67 -2.78 11.97
N SER A 287 7.65 -1.45 11.92
CA SER A 287 7.98 -0.67 10.74
C SER A 287 9.09 0.32 11.05
N PHE A 288 9.97 0.56 10.08
CA PHE A 288 11.00 1.60 10.15
C PHE A 288 10.69 2.76 9.21
N ASN A 289 9.44 2.82 8.74
CA ASN A 289 8.94 3.83 7.82
C ASN A 289 7.50 4.18 8.21
N SER A 290 7.23 5.46 8.40
CA SER A 290 5.90 5.99 8.77
C SER A 290 5.01 6.31 7.57
N THR A 291 5.50 6.19 6.30
CA THR A 291 4.71 6.52 5.12
C THR A 291 3.84 5.36 4.64
N GLY A 292 2.66 5.68 4.15
CA GLY A 292 1.71 4.72 3.60
C GLY A 292 1.15 3.73 4.61
N ILE A 293 0.08 3.05 4.23
CA ILE A 293 -0.54 2.03 5.07
C ILE A 293 0.19 0.67 4.95
N LYS A 294 0.31 -0.04 6.07
CA LYS A 294 0.94 -1.36 6.12
C LYS A 294 -0.12 -2.45 5.89
N LEU A 295 -0.33 -2.86 4.63
CA LEU A 295 -1.34 -3.86 4.27
C LEU A 295 -1.18 -5.18 5.04
N LYS A 296 0.06 -5.58 5.39
CA LYS A 296 0.30 -6.74 6.24
C LYS A 296 -0.30 -6.59 7.64
N LEU A 297 -0.35 -5.36 8.18
CA LEU A 297 -1.02 -5.09 9.46
C LEU A 297 -2.53 -5.22 9.31
N LEU A 298 -3.12 -4.67 8.24
CA LEU A 298 -4.55 -4.85 7.99
C LEU A 298 -4.90 -6.33 7.81
N ASN A 299 -4.10 -7.10 7.06
CA ASN A 299 -4.29 -8.53 6.93
C ASN A 299 -4.27 -9.24 8.29
N ALA A 300 -3.30 -8.93 9.15
CA ALA A 300 -3.22 -9.47 10.50
C ALA A 300 -4.42 -9.06 11.39
N LEU A 301 -4.89 -7.84 11.26
CA LEU A 301 -6.03 -7.34 12.03
C LEU A 301 -7.37 -7.94 11.58
N PHE A 302 -7.55 -8.20 10.28
CA PHE A 302 -8.77 -8.82 9.78
C PHE A 302 -8.82 -10.34 10.03
N ASN A 303 -7.68 -11.04 10.01
CA ASN A 303 -7.65 -12.50 9.98
C ASN A 303 -6.92 -13.15 11.17
N GLY A 304 -6.15 -12.39 11.94
CA GLY A 304 -5.31 -12.91 13.04
C GLY A 304 -5.77 -12.45 14.42
N ARG A 305 -5.04 -12.88 15.47
CA ARG A 305 -5.31 -12.54 16.87
C ARG A 305 -4.63 -11.21 17.27
N HIS A 306 -3.72 -11.27 18.24
CA HIS A 306 -3.04 -10.08 18.73
C HIS A 306 -2.06 -9.51 17.71
N CYS A 307 -1.93 -8.18 17.67
CA CYS A 307 -0.94 -7.50 16.82
C CYS A 307 -0.04 -6.62 17.71
N VAL A 308 1.26 -6.86 17.66
CA VAL A 308 2.29 -6.05 18.34
C VAL A 308 3.03 -5.25 17.28
N VAL A 309 3.06 -3.93 17.44
CA VAL A 309 3.57 -2.97 16.45
C VAL A 309 4.30 -1.82 17.16
N ASN A 310 5.12 -1.08 16.43
CA ASN A 310 5.63 0.21 16.89
C ASN A 310 4.80 1.38 16.35
N ALA A 311 5.03 2.59 16.86
CA ALA A 311 4.27 3.78 16.47
C ALA A 311 4.31 4.05 14.95
N GLU A 312 5.45 3.82 14.28
CA GLU A 312 5.59 4.03 12.84
C GLU A 312 4.68 3.12 12.01
N ALA A 313 4.37 1.93 12.50
CA ALA A 313 3.51 0.99 11.78
C ALA A 313 2.05 1.45 11.72
N VAL A 314 1.59 2.24 12.68
CA VAL A 314 0.20 2.71 12.82
C VAL A 314 0.03 4.22 12.64
N THR A 315 1.10 4.95 12.36
CA THR A 315 1.05 6.41 12.20
C THR A 315 0.02 6.83 11.14
N GLY A 316 -0.92 7.67 11.54
CA GLY A 316 -1.97 8.23 10.66
C GLY A 316 -3.04 7.24 10.19
N THR A 317 -3.03 6.01 10.68
CA THR A 317 -3.97 4.96 10.25
C THR A 317 -5.21 4.82 11.14
N GLY A 318 -5.20 5.39 12.35
CA GLY A 318 -6.25 5.17 13.37
C GLY A 318 -6.28 3.76 13.96
N LEU A 319 -5.25 2.92 13.70
CA LEU A 319 -5.21 1.51 14.12
C LEU A 319 -4.54 1.27 15.47
N GLN A 320 -4.01 2.31 16.12
CA GLN A 320 -3.28 2.18 17.39
C GLN A 320 -4.14 1.57 18.50
N GLU A 321 -5.43 1.83 18.53
CA GLU A 321 -6.35 1.33 19.56
C GLU A 321 -6.62 -0.18 19.45
N VAL A 322 -6.42 -0.78 18.28
CA VAL A 322 -6.63 -2.22 18.02
C VAL A 322 -5.32 -3.02 17.96
N CYS A 323 -4.20 -2.37 18.31
CA CYS A 323 -2.87 -2.94 18.36
C CYS A 323 -2.27 -2.79 19.76
N HIS A 324 -1.26 -3.61 20.08
CA HIS A 324 -0.41 -3.44 21.23
C HIS A 324 0.85 -2.70 20.78
N LEU A 325 1.09 -1.52 21.33
CA LEU A 325 2.26 -0.71 20.98
C LEU A 325 3.48 -1.14 21.80
N ALA A 326 4.64 -1.19 21.17
CA ALA A 326 5.92 -1.46 21.79
C ALA A 326 7.04 -0.70 21.07
N GLU A 327 7.93 -0.07 21.81
CA GLU A 327 9.08 0.64 21.27
C GLU A 327 10.40 -0.03 21.69
N GLY A 328 11.22 -0.33 20.70
CA GLY A 328 12.48 -1.01 20.95
C GLY A 328 12.35 -2.49 21.36
N PRO A 329 13.47 -3.22 21.39
CA PRO A 329 13.44 -4.68 21.54
C PRO A 329 12.88 -5.15 22.89
N GLU A 330 13.16 -4.45 23.97
CA GLU A 330 12.79 -4.90 25.33
C GLU A 330 11.27 -4.80 25.55
N GLU A 331 10.63 -3.70 25.09
CA GLU A 331 9.17 -3.59 25.19
C GLU A 331 8.48 -4.62 24.29
N PHE A 332 9.01 -4.89 23.06
CA PHE A 332 8.50 -5.96 22.22
C PHE A 332 8.51 -7.31 22.94
N LYS A 333 9.61 -7.67 23.62
CA LYS A 333 9.72 -8.91 24.41
C LYS A 333 8.67 -8.96 25.50
N GLN A 334 8.58 -7.91 26.31
CA GLN A 334 7.64 -7.83 27.43
C GLN A 334 6.19 -7.95 26.97
N VAL A 335 5.80 -7.25 25.90
CA VAL A 335 4.45 -7.30 25.36
C VAL A 335 4.15 -8.68 24.80
N ILE A 336 5.10 -9.30 24.07
CA ILE A 336 4.94 -10.65 23.52
C ILE A 336 4.76 -11.68 24.66
N GLU A 337 5.59 -11.65 25.72
CA GLU A 337 5.47 -12.56 26.88
C GLU A 337 4.09 -12.44 27.53
N ASN A 338 3.61 -11.22 27.74
CA ASN A 338 2.30 -10.96 28.34
C ASN A 338 1.11 -11.46 27.47
N LEU A 339 1.27 -11.48 26.15
CA LEU A 339 0.20 -11.82 25.21
C LEU A 339 0.23 -13.29 24.75
N TYR A 340 1.37 -13.97 24.88
CA TYR A 340 1.56 -15.27 24.24
C TYR A 340 0.56 -16.34 24.76
N GLU A 341 0.25 -16.32 26.04
CA GLU A 341 -0.75 -17.23 26.64
C GLU A 341 -2.13 -16.59 26.82
N ARG A 342 -2.25 -15.29 26.52
CA ARG A 342 -3.53 -14.57 26.66
C ARG A 342 -4.48 -14.91 25.52
N PRO A 343 -5.65 -15.52 25.78
CA PRO A 343 -6.64 -15.78 24.74
C PRO A 343 -7.12 -14.48 24.05
N PHE A 344 -7.29 -14.52 22.75
CA PHE A 344 -8.03 -13.48 22.01
C PHE A 344 -9.52 -13.72 22.24
N THR A 345 -10.18 -12.78 22.90
CA THR A 345 -11.54 -12.95 23.41
C THR A 345 -12.59 -12.43 22.43
N PHE A 346 -13.85 -12.77 22.70
CA PHE A 346 -14.99 -12.18 21.99
C PHE A 346 -15.05 -10.65 22.13
N LEU A 347 -14.65 -10.09 23.28
CA LEU A 347 -14.61 -8.65 23.50
C LEU A 347 -13.52 -7.98 22.64
N ASP A 348 -12.33 -8.60 22.54
CA ASP A 348 -11.27 -8.12 21.64
C ASP A 348 -11.77 -8.10 20.18
N LEU A 349 -12.49 -9.14 19.76
CA LEU A 349 -13.08 -9.24 18.41
C LEU A 349 -14.15 -8.17 18.17
N GLN A 350 -15.06 -7.95 19.11
CA GLN A 350 -16.10 -6.92 18.98
C GLN A 350 -15.50 -5.52 18.89
N TYR A 351 -14.56 -5.20 19.76
CA TYR A 351 -13.85 -3.91 19.75
C TYR A 351 -13.14 -3.67 18.43
N ARG A 352 -12.44 -4.70 17.92
CA ARG A 352 -11.77 -4.65 16.62
C ARG A 352 -12.75 -4.43 15.48
N ARG A 353 -13.91 -5.12 15.48
CA ARG A 353 -14.96 -4.94 14.47
C ARG A 353 -15.49 -3.51 14.43
N GLU A 354 -15.79 -2.94 15.57
CA GLU A 354 -16.28 -1.56 15.66
C GLU A 354 -15.28 -0.58 15.02
N LYS A 355 -13.99 -0.69 15.35
CA LYS A 355 -12.97 0.22 14.85
C LYS A 355 -12.64 0.02 13.37
N LEU A 356 -12.46 -1.23 12.93
CA LEU A 356 -12.01 -1.51 11.57
C LEU A 356 -13.11 -1.35 10.52
N LEU A 357 -14.32 -1.88 10.76
CA LEU A 357 -15.39 -1.83 9.76
C LEU A 357 -15.88 -0.41 9.54
N HIS A 358 -15.87 0.44 10.57
CA HIS A 358 -16.18 1.86 10.39
C HIS A 358 -15.20 2.58 9.45
N GLN A 359 -13.94 2.17 9.44
CA GLN A 359 -12.88 2.86 8.70
C GLN A 359 -12.56 2.22 7.34
N TYR A 360 -12.63 0.89 7.24
CA TYR A 360 -12.16 0.11 6.09
C TYR A 360 -13.28 -0.70 5.42
N ASP A 361 -14.50 -0.21 5.41
CA ASP A 361 -15.58 -0.75 4.61
C ASP A 361 -15.45 -0.25 3.16
N ASN A 362 -15.32 -1.18 2.22
CA ASN A 362 -15.11 -0.84 0.81
C ASN A 362 -16.28 -0.07 0.20
N HIS A 363 -17.53 -0.44 0.52
CA HIS A 363 -18.73 0.22 -0.03
C HIS A 363 -18.87 1.65 0.48
N GLN A 364 -18.61 1.87 1.79
CA GLN A 364 -18.57 3.22 2.33
C GLN A 364 -17.42 4.05 1.74
N THR A 365 -16.27 3.43 1.55
CA THR A 365 -15.10 4.05 0.91
C THR A 365 -15.39 4.40 -0.54
N ALA A 366 -16.05 3.51 -1.31
CA ALA A 366 -16.51 3.77 -2.68
C ALA A 366 -17.51 4.93 -2.73
N THR A 367 -18.51 4.95 -1.84
CA THR A 367 -19.48 6.06 -1.75
C THR A 367 -18.78 7.41 -1.55
N ARG A 368 -17.77 7.47 -0.64
CA ARG A 368 -16.97 8.70 -0.42
C ARG A 368 -16.15 9.07 -1.66
N LEU A 369 -15.53 8.08 -2.32
CA LEU A 369 -14.74 8.30 -3.55
C LEU A 369 -15.63 8.80 -4.69
N ILE A 370 -16.79 8.19 -4.89
CA ILE A 370 -17.79 8.61 -5.88
C ILE A 370 -18.20 10.08 -5.65
N ALA A 371 -18.48 10.48 -4.42
CA ALA A 371 -18.80 11.86 -4.06
C ALA A 371 -17.66 12.87 -4.29
N GLN A 372 -16.41 12.43 -4.40
CA GLN A 372 -15.28 13.29 -4.79
C GLN A 372 -15.12 13.40 -6.31
N ILE A 373 -15.66 12.42 -7.04
CA ILE A 373 -15.53 12.35 -8.50
C ILE A 373 -16.73 13.04 -9.19
N TRP A 374 -17.94 12.98 -8.65
CA TRP A 374 -19.13 13.61 -9.21
C TRP A 374 -19.70 14.71 -8.32
#